data_fc2a3039f4d3237d1020ba1df923837d
#
_entry.id   fc2a3039f4d3237d1020ba1df923837d
#
_cell.length_a   1.000
_cell.length_b   1.000
_cell.length_c   1.000
_cell.angle_alpha   90.00
_cell.angle_beta   90.00
_cell.angle_gamma   90.00
#
_symmetry.space_group_name_H-M   'P 1'
#
loop_
_entity.id
_entity.type
_entity.pdbx_description
1 polymer ?
#
loop_
_entity_poly.entity_id
_entity_poly.type
_entity_poly.pdbx_seq_one_letter_code
_entity_poly.pdbx_strand_id
1 'polypeptide(L)'
;NRTKHKTMNLSQLKNGETAYVCGVGGSGAFKQHMEEMGFVCGQKVTRIYASPLGTPIVYAMLGQKIALRRNEAVLVPTASTEAAALEEGKRLKTTDTPTCNANEQGHVRAEQCHAGCTGCPCCGPRPSTPSHIGEKYITLAMIGNPNCGKTAFFNASCGGHERTGNYAGVTVSSVEGWTTVGSHLVRVIDLPGTYSLKAFSPEEAYVANELAKGEIDVIINVLDINNLERNLLLTLQLQRLGIPMVGALNLYDEFEKNGCHLDDQALQERLGMPLIKTTARNGGGVPDVMKKAIGIVEKLTQEEQEGKETTPMQPSALALADDPHAAIHHVLDDIYELHEGRASAITTLADKWFVRTPLAYLLFFVIMGLIFY
;
A
#
# COMPACT_ATOMS: atom_id res chain seq x y z
N ASN A 1 29.61 19.33 -36.51
CA ASN A 1 28.87 18.12 -36.89
C ASN A 1 28.35 17.43 -35.62
N ARG A 2 27.14 17.78 -35.19
CA ARG A 2 26.43 17.05 -34.14
C ARG A 2 25.81 15.80 -34.77
N THR A 3 26.45 14.65 -34.62
CA THR A 3 25.85 13.35 -34.94
C THR A 3 24.62 13.17 -34.05
N LYS A 4 23.41 13.28 -34.62
CA LYS A 4 22.16 12.85 -33.97
C LYS A 4 22.26 11.34 -33.77
N HIS A 5 22.62 10.90 -32.56
CA HIS A 5 22.49 9.51 -32.17
C HIS A 5 21.02 9.13 -32.22
N LYS A 6 20.66 8.12 -33.00
CA LYS A 6 19.32 7.61 -33.14
C LYS A 6 18.96 6.84 -31.84
N THR A 7 18.22 7.46 -30.97
CA THR A 7 17.65 6.79 -29.80
C THR A 7 16.57 5.82 -30.27
N MET A 8 16.65 4.58 -29.83
CA MET A 8 15.65 3.53 -30.05
C MET A 8 15.10 3.09 -28.71
N ASN A 9 13.89 2.51 -28.71
CA ASN A 9 13.33 1.94 -27.48
C ASN A 9 13.69 0.45 -27.39
N LEU A 10 13.68 -0.12 -26.18
CA LEU A 10 13.92 -1.55 -25.98
C LEU A 10 13.04 -2.44 -26.87
N SER A 11 11.79 -2.04 -27.10
CA SER A 11 10.86 -2.81 -27.95
C SER A 11 11.30 -2.92 -29.42
N GLN A 12 12.16 -2.03 -29.90
CA GLN A 12 12.62 -1.95 -31.27
C GLN A 12 13.91 -2.78 -31.56
N LEU A 13 14.58 -3.24 -30.48
CA LEU A 13 15.77 -4.10 -30.64
C LEU A 13 15.38 -5.40 -31.31
N LYS A 14 16.30 -5.94 -32.14
CA LYS A 14 16.16 -7.27 -32.76
C LYS A 14 16.64 -8.36 -31.79
N ASN A 15 16.24 -9.60 -32.03
CA ASN A 15 16.71 -10.73 -31.22
C ASN A 15 18.25 -10.86 -31.40
N GLY A 16 18.95 -10.95 -30.25
CA GLY A 16 20.42 -10.96 -30.17
C GLY A 16 21.06 -9.57 -30.20
N GLU A 17 20.30 -8.50 -30.42
CA GLU A 17 20.82 -7.13 -30.45
C GLU A 17 21.04 -6.60 -29.02
N THR A 18 22.15 -5.91 -28.85
CA THR A 18 22.59 -5.31 -27.59
C THR A 18 22.51 -3.79 -27.67
N ALA A 19 22.02 -3.16 -26.61
CA ALA A 19 21.98 -1.71 -26.48
C ALA A 19 22.25 -1.29 -25.00
N TYR A 20 22.34 0.02 -24.78
CA TYR A 20 22.59 0.61 -23.47
C TYR A 20 21.39 1.48 -23.08
N VAL A 21 20.91 1.33 -21.87
CA VAL A 21 19.76 2.07 -21.34
C VAL A 21 20.13 3.54 -21.17
N CYS A 22 19.30 4.46 -21.69
CA CYS A 22 19.47 5.91 -21.49
C CYS A 22 18.75 6.40 -20.23
N GLY A 23 17.71 5.69 -19.82
CA GLY A 23 16.87 6.02 -18.69
C GLY A 23 15.54 5.27 -18.78
N VAL A 24 14.61 5.56 -17.87
CA VAL A 24 13.27 4.99 -17.86
C VAL A 24 12.26 6.12 -17.91
N GLY A 25 11.34 6.08 -18.87
CA GLY A 25 10.19 6.98 -18.98
C GLY A 25 8.99 6.43 -18.21
N GLY A 26 7.93 7.25 -18.09
CA GLY A 26 6.68 6.85 -17.44
C GLY A 26 6.48 7.45 -16.05
N SER A 27 5.42 7.02 -15.35
CA SER A 27 5.07 7.52 -14.02
C SER A 27 6.00 7.03 -12.92
N GLY A 28 6.06 7.74 -11.80
CA GLY A 28 7.00 7.51 -10.71
C GLY A 28 7.13 6.06 -10.26
N ALA A 29 6.02 5.36 -10.00
CA ALA A 29 6.01 3.96 -9.54
C ALA A 29 6.56 2.98 -10.59
N PHE A 30 6.23 3.17 -11.87
CA PHE A 30 6.75 2.35 -12.96
C PHE A 30 8.27 2.57 -13.15
N LYS A 31 8.69 3.83 -13.17
CA LYS A 31 10.11 4.21 -13.32
C LYS A 31 10.94 3.59 -12.21
N GLN A 32 10.49 3.73 -10.98
CA GLN A 32 11.16 3.16 -9.81
C GLN A 32 11.29 1.63 -9.91
N HIS A 33 10.20 0.93 -10.23
CA HIS A 33 10.21 -0.53 -10.39
C HIS A 33 11.20 -0.99 -11.47
N MET A 34 11.28 -0.28 -12.59
CA MET A 34 12.24 -0.58 -13.67
C MET A 34 13.68 -0.32 -13.23
N GLU A 35 13.94 0.76 -12.49
CA GLU A 35 15.25 1.09 -11.94
C GLU A 35 15.71 0.04 -10.90
N GLU A 36 14.80 -0.45 -10.06
CA GLU A 36 15.02 -1.54 -9.09
C GLU A 36 15.36 -2.87 -9.79
N MET A 37 14.75 -3.15 -10.95
CA MET A 37 15.11 -4.28 -11.79
C MET A 37 16.47 -4.11 -12.50
N GLY A 38 17.12 -2.94 -12.36
CA GLY A 38 18.44 -2.65 -12.92
C GLY A 38 18.44 -1.91 -14.25
N PHE A 39 17.29 -1.38 -14.74
CA PHE A 39 17.24 -0.53 -15.94
C PHE A 39 17.73 0.89 -15.63
N VAL A 40 19.02 1.01 -15.30
CA VAL A 40 19.67 2.29 -15.00
C VAL A 40 20.46 2.80 -16.20
N CYS A 41 20.68 4.12 -16.24
CA CYS A 41 21.41 4.75 -17.34
C CYS A 41 22.85 4.18 -17.48
N GLY A 42 23.22 3.80 -18.71
CA GLY A 42 24.51 3.16 -19.01
C GLY A 42 24.48 1.62 -18.91
N GLN A 43 23.42 1.03 -18.40
CA GLN A 43 23.33 -0.42 -18.23
C GLN A 43 23.16 -1.13 -19.58
N LYS A 44 24.00 -2.14 -19.81
CA LYS A 44 23.96 -3.00 -20.99
C LYS A 44 22.78 -3.95 -20.95
N VAL A 45 21.99 -4.02 -22.02
CA VAL A 45 20.82 -4.90 -22.16
C VAL A 45 20.86 -5.58 -23.54
N THR A 46 20.53 -6.87 -23.58
CA THR A 46 20.47 -7.66 -24.82
C THR A 46 19.11 -8.28 -24.97
N ARG A 47 18.44 -8.08 -26.10
CA ARG A 47 17.17 -8.78 -26.36
C ARG A 47 17.46 -10.23 -26.73
N ILE A 48 16.83 -11.19 -26.02
CA ILE A 48 17.01 -12.62 -26.29
C ILE A 48 15.98 -13.10 -27.31
N TYR A 49 14.70 -13.00 -26.97
CA TYR A 49 13.58 -13.39 -27.82
C TYR A 49 12.29 -12.68 -27.41
N ALA A 50 11.28 -12.78 -28.25
CA ALA A 50 9.91 -12.41 -27.91
C ALA A 50 9.02 -13.66 -27.96
N SER A 51 7.99 -13.69 -27.15
CA SER A 51 6.94 -14.72 -27.21
C SER A 51 6.31 -14.79 -28.60
N PRO A 52 5.76 -15.94 -29.05
CA PRO A 52 5.12 -16.09 -30.36
C PRO A 52 4.03 -15.05 -30.66
N LEU A 53 3.35 -14.55 -29.64
CA LEU A 53 2.35 -13.47 -29.73
C LEU A 53 2.97 -12.06 -29.68
N GLY A 54 4.31 -11.93 -29.70
CA GLY A 54 5.04 -10.65 -29.68
C GLY A 54 5.18 -10.02 -28.29
N THR A 55 4.61 -10.62 -27.24
CA THR A 55 4.71 -10.17 -25.84
C THR A 55 4.51 -11.35 -24.89
N PRO A 56 5.27 -11.45 -23.76
CA PRO A 56 6.37 -10.58 -23.35
C PRO A 56 7.64 -10.73 -24.19
N ILE A 57 8.54 -9.73 -24.10
CA ILE A 57 9.87 -9.73 -24.71
C ILE A 57 10.89 -10.00 -23.62
N VAL A 58 11.80 -10.94 -23.84
CA VAL A 58 12.80 -11.34 -22.84
C VAL A 58 14.14 -10.66 -23.16
N TYR A 59 14.70 -10.02 -22.16
CA TYR A 59 15.99 -9.34 -22.19
C TYR A 59 16.97 -9.98 -21.20
N ALA A 60 18.26 -10.02 -21.57
CA ALA A 60 19.34 -10.37 -20.65
C ALA A 60 19.99 -9.10 -20.13
N MET A 61 20.13 -8.99 -18.83
CA MET A 61 20.76 -7.87 -18.14
C MET A 61 21.30 -8.32 -16.78
N LEU A 62 22.51 -7.89 -16.42
CA LEU A 62 23.15 -8.24 -15.13
C LEU A 62 23.19 -9.75 -14.81
N GLY A 63 23.30 -10.60 -15.86
CA GLY A 63 23.30 -12.06 -15.70
C GLY A 63 21.91 -12.67 -15.50
N GLN A 64 20.84 -11.88 -15.47
CA GLN A 64 19.47 -12.32 -15.31
C GLN A 64 18.66 -12.17 -16.62
N LYS A 65 17.56 -12.93 -16.72
CA LYS A 65 16.58 -12.81 -17.80
C LYS A 65 15.34 -12.12 -17.28
N ILE A 66 15.01 -10.98 -17.86
CA ILE A 66 13.86 -10.16 -17.46
C ILE A 66 12.87 -10.13 -18.62
N ALA A 67 11.60 -10.43 -18.33
CA ALA A 67 10.51 -10.39 -19.30
C ALA A 67 9.70 -9.10 -19.14
N LEU A 68 9.63 -8.28 -20.18
CA LEU A 68 8.86 -7.04 -20.21
C LEU A 68 7.71 -7.13 -21.21
N ARG A 69 6.60 -6.53 -20.89
CA ARG A 69 5.52 -6.30 -21.85
C ARG A 69 5.97 -5.27 -22.88
N ARG A 70 5.39 -5.32 -24.07
CA ARG A 70 5.77 -4.42 -25.15
C ARG A 70 5.55 -2.94 -24.82
N ASN A 71 4.49 -2.61 -24.12
CA ASN A 71 4.20 -1.26 -23.63
C ASN A 71 5.23 -0.76 -22.60
N GLU A 72 5.77 -1.64 -21.76
CA GLU A 72 6.82 -1.33 -20.80
C GLU A 72 8.17 -1.12 -21.51
N ALA A 73 8.50 -1.98 -22.46
CA ALA A 73 9.73 -1.90 -23.26
C ALA A 73 9.80 -0.63 -24.14
N VAL A 74 8.65 -0.06 -24.53
CA VAL A 74 8.59 1.21 -25.28
C VAL A 74 9.03 2.39 -24.40
N LEU A 75 8.83 2.33 -23.10
CA LEU A 75 9.15 3.42 -22.16
C LEU A 75 10.64 3.46 -21.78
N VAL A 76 11.46 2.53 -22.26
CA VAL A 76 12.90 2.49 -21.96
C VAL A 76 13.70 2.86 -23.21
N PRO A 77 14.15 4.13 -23.34
CA PRO A 77 15.02 4.58 -24.41
C PRO A 77 16.41 3.97 -24.28
N THR A 78 17.00 3.63 -25.41
CA THR A 78 18.32 2.98 -25.51
C THR A 78 19.20 3.64 -26.55
N ALA A 79 20.49 3.49 -26.39
CA ALA A 79 21.52 3.93 -27.38
C ALA A 79 22.43 2.76 -27.75
N SER A 80 23.10 2.89 -28.89
CA SER A 80 23.99 1.85 -29.41
C SER A 80 25.33 1.74 -28.65
N THR A 81 25.72 2.79 -27.92
CA THR A 81 26.96 2.84 -27.15
C THR A 81 26.68 3.37 -25.73
N GLU A 82 27.51 2.97 -24.78
CA GLU A 82 27.39 3.40 -23.38
C GLU A 82 27.58 4.93 -23.25
N ALA A 83 28.56 5.50 -23.94
CA ALA A 83 28.80 6.93 -23.92
C ALA A 83 27.59 7.74 -24.43
N ALA A 84 26.94 7.29 -25.51
CA ALA A 84 25.73 7.91 -26.05
C ALA A 84 24.54 7.77 -25.08
N ALA A 85 24.44 6.64 -24.37
CA ALA A 85 23.41 6.42 -23.37
C ALA A 85 23.57 7.36 -22.18
N LEU A 86 24.78 7.56 -21.67
CA LEU A 86 25.09 8.47 -20.58
C LEU A 86 24.84 9.95 -20.94
N GLU A 87 25.16 10.33 -22.20
CA GLU A 87 24.91 11.68 -22.68
C GLU A 87 23.42 11.97 -22.85
N GLU A 88 22.65 11.03 -23.40
CA GLU A 88 21.21 11.15 -23.55
C GLU A 88 20.49 11.05 -22.19
N GLY A 89 20.98 10.22 -21.27
CA GLY A 89 20.46 10.15 -19.90
C GLY A 89 20.62 11.46 -19.11
N LYS A 90 21.71 12.19 -19.33
CA LYS A 90 21.88 13.55 -18.80
C LYS A 90 20.87 14.53 -19.40
N ARG A 91 20.61 14.42 -20.70
CA ARG A 91 19.60 15.25 -21.39
C ARG A 91 18.20 14.97 -20.89
N LEU A 92 17.85 13.71 -20.70
CA LEU A 92 16.53 13.33 -20.15
C LEU A 92 16.33 13.88 -18.75
N LYS A 93 17.36 13.89 -17.90
CA LYS A 93 17.29 14.49 -16.55
C LYS A 93 17.16 16.02 -16.57
N THR A 94 17.69 16.70 -17.59
CA THR A 94 17.57 18.17 -17.73
C THR A 94 16.28 18.60 -18.41
N THR A 95 15.58 17.73 -19.11
CA THR A 95 14.25 17.98 -19.70
C THR A 95 13.09 17.61 -18.80
N ASP A 96 13.34 17.01 -17.64
CA ASP A 96 12.34 16.69 -16.62
C ASP A 96 11.88 17.93 -15.79
N THR A 97 12.23 19.14 -16.22
CA THR A 97 11.47 20.34 -15.80
C THR A 97 10.20 20.39 -16.66
N PRO A 98 9.03 20.10 -16.10
CA PRO A 98 7.78 20.05 -16.87
C PRO A 98 7.39 21.45 -17.30
N THR A 99 7.60 21.77 -18.57
CA THR A 99 6.91 22.90 -19.20
C THR A 99 5.55 22.41 -19.67
N CYS A 100 4.51 22.89 -19.01
CA CYS A 100 3.13 22.68 -19.49
C CYS A 100 2.94 23.47 -20.78
N ASN A 101 2.79 22.79 -21.92
CA ASN A 101 2.34 23.42 -23.15
C ASN A 101 0.83 23.66 -23.06
N ALA A 102 0.43 24.87 -22.65
CA ALA A 102 -0.94 25.32 -22.78
C ALA A 102 -1.23 25.67 -24.26
N ASN A 103 -2.32 25.16 -24.81
CA ASN A 103 -2.85 25.65 -26.09
C ASN A 103 -3.29 27.10 -25.91
N GLU A 104 -3.33 27.88 -27.00
CA GLU A 104 -3.72 29.31 -27.03
C GLU A 104 -5.11 29.63 -26.40
N GLN A 105 -5.88 28.61 -26.00
CA GLN A 105 -7.16 28.70 -25.32
C GLN A 105 -7.14 28.35 -23.82
N GLY A 106 -5.97 28.09 -23.23
CA GLY A 106 -5.80 27.93 -21.77
C GLY A 106 -6.35 26.63 -21.14
N HIS A 107 -6.86 25.69 -21.93
CA HIS A 107 -7.37 24.42 -21.43
C HIS A 107 -6.41 23.26 -21.71
N VAL A 108 -5.85 22.68 -20.65
CA VAL A 108 -5.14 21.38 -20.69
C VAL A 108 -6.04 20.34 -20.04
N ARG A 109 -6.20 19.17 -20.69
CA ARG A 109 -6.93 18.06 -20.08
C ARG A 109 -6.19 17.57 -18.83
N ALA A 110 -6.91 17.31 -17.75
CA ALA A 110 -6.39 16.90 -16.44
C ALA A 110 -5.45 15.68 -16.48
N GLU A 111 -5.57 14.86 -17.51
CA GLU A 111 -4.76 13.66 -17.76
C GLU A 111 -3.31 13.94 -18.19
N GLN A 112 -2.97 15.19 -18.52
CA GLN A 112 -1.64 15.58 -19.00
C GLN A 112 -0.81 16.36 -17.97
N CYS A 113 -1.32 16.59 -16.77
CA CYS A 113 -0.58 17.25 -15.69
C CYS A 113 0.30 16.26 -14.94
N HIS A 114 1.62 16.43 -15.01
CA HIS A 114 2.59 15.59 -14.31
C HIS A 114 2.79 16.03 -12.84
N ALA A 115 3.05 15.08 -11.96
CA ALA A 115 3.44 15.33 -10.59
C ALA A 115 4.74 16.17 -10.54
N GLY A 116 4.65 17.44 -10.17
CA GLY A 116 5.80 18.37 -10.14
C GLY A 116 5.53 19.77 -10.70
N CYS A 117 4.40 20.01 -11.34
CA CYS A 117 4.02 21.32 -11.85
C CYS A 117 3.65 22.28 -10.73
N THR A 118 4.44 23.31 -10.46
CA THR A 118 4.12 24.40 -9.54
C THR A 118 3.51 25.57 -10.29
N GLY A 119 2.23 25.90 -10.03
CA GLY A 119 1.60 27.12 -10.53
C GLY A 119 0.97 27.05 -11.94
N CYS A 120 0.44 25.89 -12.35
CA CYS A 120 -0.30 25.79 -13.60
C CYS A 120 -1.72 26.37 -13.45
N PRO A 121 -2.18 27.25 -14.37
CA PRO A 121 -3.53 27.85 -14.32
C PRO A 121 -4.68 26.84 -14.41
N CYS A 122 -4.43 25.66 -14.96
CA CYS A 122 -5.42 24.60 -15.15
C CYS A 122 -5.63 23.70 -13.93
N CYS A 123 -4.66 23.65 -13.00
CA CYS A 123 -4.73 22.78 -11.82
C CYS A 123 -5.23 23.52 -10.56
N GLY A 124 -5.49 24.83 -10.66
CA GLY A 124 -5.73 25.69 -9.51
C GLY A 124 -4.46 25.82 -8.63
N PRO A 125 -4.51 26.60 -7.55
CA PRO A 125 -3.49 26.47 -6.53
C PRO A 125 -3.59 25.04 -6.01
N ARG A 126 -2.56 24.21 -6.29
CA ARG A 126 -2.39 23.00 -5.49
C ARG A 126 -2.49 23.45 -4.04
N PRO A 127 -3.22 22.71 -3.19
CA PRO A 127 -2.97 22.86 -1.79
C PRO A 127 -1.45 22.67 -1.69
N SER A 128 -0.76 23.81 -1.51
CA SER A 128 0.65 23.86 -1.17
C SER A 128 0.83 22.75 -0.14
N THR A 129 1.96 22.05 -0.19
CA THR A 129 2.42 21.38 1.04
C THR A 129 2.02 22.35 2.12
N PRO A 130 1.11 22.00 3.03
CA PRO A 130 0.84 22.93 4.09
C PRO A 130 2.22 23.32 4.58
N SER A 131 2.58 24.59 4.47
CA SER A 131 3.77 25.13 5.07
C SER A 131 3.48 25.19 6.57
N HIS A 132 3.19 24.01 7.15
CA HIS A 132 2.90 23.78 8.56
C HIS A 132 4.20 23.77 9.38
N ILE A 133 5.24 24.43 8.84
CA ILE A 133 6.41 24.78 9.64
C ILE A 133 5.90 25.75 10.72
N GLY A 134 5.54 25.18 11.88
CA GLY A 134 5.05 25.90 13.04
C GLY A 134 3.61 25.63 13.47
N GLU A 135 2.78 24.92 12.69
CA GLU A 135 1.46 24.48 13.14
C GLU A 135 1.54 23.13 13.87
N LYS A 136 0.88 23.06 15.02
CA LYS A 136 0.79 21.80 15.78
C LYS A 136 -0.16 20.84 15.02
N TYR A 137 0.35 19.71 14.57
CA TYR A 137 -0.43 18.66 13.92
C TYR A 137 -0.40 17.37 14.75
N ILE A 138 -1.36 16.51 14.53
CA ILE A 138 -1.46 15.19 15.16
C ILE A 138 -1.00 14.13 14.16
N THR A 139 -0.10 13.25 14.57
CA THR A 139 0.39 12.15 13.72
C THR A 139 -0.34 10.84 14.05
N LEU A 140 -1.08 10.32 13.07
CA LEU A 140 -1.75 9.03 13.13
C LEU A 140 -0.97 7.99 12.33
N ALA A 141 -0.67 6.82 12.93
CA ALA A 141 -0.17 5.67 12.19
C ALA A 141 -1.27 4.65 11.94
N MET A 142 -1.48 4.25 10.70
CA MET A 142 -2.36 3.14 10.35
C MET A 142 -1.58 1.84 10.28
N ILE A 143 -2.00 0.86 11.05
CA ILE A 143 -1.36 -0.45 11.17
C ILE A 143 -2.41 -1.54 11.08
N GLY A 144 -2.07 -2.66 10.48
CA GLY A 144 -2.94 -3.83 10.40
C GLY A 144 -2.33 -4.93 9.54
N ASN A 145 -2.95 -6.09 9.60
CA ASN A 145 -2.51 -7.24 8.82
C ASN A 145 -2.62 -6.96 7.30
N PRO A 146 -1.85 -7.65 6.46
CA PRO A 146 -2.09 -7.63 5.02
C PRO A 146 -3.53 -8.00 4.69
N ASN A 147 -4.12 -7.26 3.72
CA ASN A 147 -5.50 -7.45 3.23
C ASN A 147 -6.64 -7.12 4.22
N CYS A 148 -6.37 -6.53 5.39
CA CYS A 148 -7.42 -6.06 6.31
C CYS A 148 -8.19 -4.82 5.81
N GLY A 149 -7.85 -4.30 4.62
CA GLY A 149 -8.48 -3.11 4.05
C GLY A 149 -7.85 -1.78 4.48
N LYS A 150 -6.62 -1.80 5.00
CA LYS A 150 -5.88 -0.62 5.49
C LYS A 150 -5.76 0.49 4.44
N THR A 151 -5.36 0.16 3.20
CA THR A 151 -5.26 1.13 2.10
C THR A 151 -6.62 1.74 1.74
N ALA A 152 -7.72 0.95 1.77
CA ALA A 152 -9.06 1.49 1.57
C ALA A 152 -9.46 2.46 2.68
N PHE A 153 -9.08 2.16 3.91
CA PHE A 153 -9.30 3.03 5.06
C PHE A 153 -8.50 4.33 4.95
N PHE A 154 -7.22 4.24 4.56
CA PHE A 154 -6.36 5.39 4.32
C PHE A 154 -6.94 6.32 3.25
N ASN A 155 -7.34 5.78 2.09
CA ASN A 155 -7.93 6.55 1.01
C ASN A 155 -9.24 7.24 1.44
N ALA A 156 -10.07 6.55 2.23
CA ALA A 156 -11.30 7.12 2.77
C ALA A 156 -11.05 8.23 3.81
N SER A 157 -9.96 8.14 4.57
CA SER A 157 -9.60 9.15 5.59
C SER A 157 -8.96 10.40 5.02
N CYS A 158 -8.16 10.28 3.93
CA CYS A 158 -7.40 11.38 3.34
C CYS A 158 -8.06 12.01 2.10
N GLY A 159 -9.22 11.49 1.64
CA GLY A 159 -9.96 12.04 0.50
C GLY A 159 -9.18 12.09 -0.82
N GLY A 160 -8.23 11.18 -1.04
CA GLY A 160 -7.41 11.12 -2.26
C GLY A 160 -6.24 12.11 -2.30
N HIS A 161 -5.90 12.77 -1.20
CA HIS A 161 -4.73 13.64 -1.09
C HIS A 161 -3.50 12.85 -0.59
N GLU A 162 -3.04 11.91 -1.41
CA GLU A 162 -1.92 11.02 -1.09
C GLU A 162 -0.57 11.63 -1.49
N ARG A 163 0.45 11.38 -0.67
CA ARG A 163 1.86 11.53 -1.04
C ARG A 163 2.59 10.24 -0.70
N THR A 164 3.21 9.64 -1.70
CA THR A 164 4.15 8.54 -1.47
C THR A 164 5.46 9.11 -0.94
N GLY A 165 5.77 8.85 0.30
CA GLY A 165 7.08 9.09 0.89
C GLY A 165 7.96 7.86 0.67
N ASN A 166 8.95 7.94 -0.21
CA ASN A 166 9.95 6.90 -0.37
C ASN A 166 11.16 7.25 0.49
N TYR A 167 11.42 6.46 1.52
CA TYR A 167 12.67 6.57 2.26
C TYR A 167 13.82 5.92 1.47
N ALA A 168 14.91 6.68 1.32
CA ALA A 168 16.09 6.21 0.61
C ALA A 168 16.71 5.00 1.33
N GLY A 169 16.79 3.85 0.64
CA GLY A 169 17.54 2.68 1.10
C GLY A 169 16.73 1.46 1.53
N VAL A 170 15.39 1.51 1.50
CA VAL A 170 14.53 0.36 1.81
C VAL A 170 13.48 0.20 0.70
N THR A 171 13.26 -1.04 0.26
CA THR A 171 12.26 -1.39 -0.78
C THR A 171 10.81 -1.23 -0.29
N VAL A 172 10.62 -0.88 0.99
CA VAL A 172 9.33 -0.76 1.66
C VAL A 172 9.00 0.72 1.81
N SER A 173 7.89 1.17 1.23
CA SER A 173 7.42 2.55 1.29
C SER A 173 6.21 2.68 2.20
N SER A 174 6.21 3.68 3.09
CA SER A 174 4.99 4.18 3.72
C SER A 174 4.34 5.23 2.83
N VAL A 175 3.03 5.33 2.89
CA VAL A 175 2.27 6.39 2.23
C VAL A 175 1.83 7.40 3.28
N GLU A 176 2.09 8.68 3.03
CA GLU A 176 1.65 9.75 3.93
C GLU A 176 0.51 10.54 3.30
N GLY A 177 -0.48 10.86 4.11
CA GLY A 177 -1.60 11.71 3.73
C GLY A 177 -1.86 12.78 4.77
N TRP A 178 -2.51 13.85 4.35
CA TRP A 178 -2.91 14.94 5.23
C TRP A 178 -4.42 15.15 5.13
N THR A 179 -5.04 15.34 6.28
CA THR A 179 -6.47 15.62 6.37
C THR A 179 -6.75 16.57 7.52
N THR A 180 -7.96 17.12 7.56
CA THR A 180 -8.41 17.96 8.67
C THR A 180 -9.60 17.29 9.33
N VAL A 181 -9.54 17.09 10.65
CA VAL A 181 -10.63 16.53 11.44
C VAL A 181 -11.00 17.52 12.53
N GLY A 182 -12.20 18.11 12.43
CA GLY A 182 -12.57 19.23 13.26
C GLY A 182 -11.66 20.44 13.05
N SER A 183 -10.99 20.90 14.10
CA SER A 183 -10.01 21.99 14.07
C SER A 183 -8.56 21.52 13.96
N HIS A 184 -8.31 20.20 13.92
CA HIS A 184 -6.97 19.65 13.95
C HIS A 184 -6.49 19.26 12.56
N LEU A 185 -5.26 19.68 12.26
CA LEU A 185 -4.50 19.17 11.13
C LEU A 185 -3.93 17.80 11.52
N VAL A 186 -4.08 16.82 10.64
CA VAL A 186 -3.74 15.43 10.90
C VAL A 186 -2.85 14.90 9.80
N ARG A 187 -1.67 14.42 10.19
CA ARG A 187 -0.76 13.63 9.36
C ARG A 187 -1.09 12.16 9.54
N VAL A 188 -1.44 11.48 8.46
CA VAL A 188 -1.76 10.06 8.47
C VAL A 188 -0.66 9.31 7.76
N ILE A 189 -0.08 8.31 8.42
CA ILE A 189 0.98 7.45 7.88
C ILE A 189 0.40 6.05 7.67
N ASP A 190 0.31 5.60 6.42
CA ASP A 190 -0.04 4.22 6.08
C ASP A 190 1.22 3.35 6.14
N LEU A 191 1.36 2.55 7.19
CA LEU A 191 2.48 1.64 7.35
C LEU A 191 2.23 0.33 6.59
N PRO A 192 3.27 -0.37 6.13
CA PRO A 192 3.14 -1.66 5.47
C PRO A 192 2.32 -2.66 6.29
N GLY A 193 1.55 -3.52 5.61
CA GLY A 193 0.82 -4.59 6.29
C GLY A 193 1.77 -5.59 6.92
N THR A 194 1.58 -5.88 8.20
CA THR A 194 2.43 -6.80 8.95
C THR A 194 1.58 -7.73 9.82
N TYR A 195 2.08 -8.93 10.08
CA TYR A 195 1.45 -9.88 11.00
C TYR A 195 2.04 -9.82 12.40
N SER A 196 3.24 -9.25 12.54
CA SER A 196 3.99 -9.22 13.79
C SER A 196 4.95 -8.04 13.81
N LEU A 197 5.33 -7.58 15.01
CA LEU A 197 6.41 -6.62 15.23
C LEU A 197 7.77 -7.32 15.46
N LYS A 198 7.82 -8.63 15.37
CA LYS A 198 9.08 -9.41 15.49
C LYS A 198 9.78 -9.35 14.14
N ALA A 199 10.72 -8.48 13.93
CA ALA A 199 11.46 -8.16 12.71
C ALA A 199 11.99 -9.37 11.90
N PHE A 200 11.11 -10.26 11.43
CA PHE A 200 11.44 -11.39 10.56
C PHE A 200 11.44 -11.00 9.08
N SER A 201 10.66 -9.99 8.72
CA SER A 201 10.61 -9.43 7.37
C SER A 201 11.09 -7.97 7.34
N PRO A 202 11.54 -7.46 6.18
CA PRO A 202 11.89 -6.04 6.02
C PRO A 202 10.72 -5.11 6.39
N GLU A 203 9.49 -5.49 6.05
CA GLU A 203 8.26 -4.75 6.36
C GLU A 203 8.04 -4.67 7.87
N GLU A 204 8.19 -5.77 8.58
CA GLU A 204 8.05 -5.82 10.04
C GLU A 204 9.11 -4.99 10.75
N ALA A 205 10.37 -5.07 10.28
CA ALA A 205 11.46 -4.26 10.80
C ALA A 205 11.20 -2.77 10.57
N TYR A 206 10.67 -2.41 9.40
CA TYR A 206 10.32 -1.03 9.08
C TYR A 206 9.23 -0.50 10.01
N VAL A 207 8.13 -1.23 10.19
CA VAL A 207 7.01 -0.85 11.09
C VAL A 207 7.52 -0.68 12.53
N ALA A 208 8.30 -1.63 13.03
CA ALA A 208 8.87 -1.54 14.38
C ALA A 208 9.77 -0.31 14.57
N ASN A 209 10.60 0.01 13.56
CA ASN A 209 11.47 1.18 13.60
C ASN A 209 10.67 2.50 13.55
N GLU A 210 9.62 2.58 12.73
CA GLU A 210 8.75 3.79 12.67
C GLU A 210 8.06 4.03 14.02
N LEU A 211 7.53 2.98 14.64
CA LEU A 211 6.90 3.07 15.97
C LEU A 211 7.88 3.47 17.06
N ALA A 212 9.15 3.05 16.95
CA ALA A 212 10.19 3.37 17.94
C ALA A 212 10.70 4.83 17.86
N LYS A 213 10.42 5.57 16.79
CA LYS A 213 10.84 6.99 16.65
C LYS A 213 10.14 7.93 17.62
N GLY A 214 9.00 7.54 18.18
CA GLY A 214 8.23 8.37 19.11
C GLY A 214 7.55 9.59 18.46
N GLU A 215 7.37 9.58 17.14
CA GLU A 215 6.70 10.64 16.39
C GLU A 215 5.19 10.41 16.19
N ILE A 216 4.65 9.29 16.69
CA ILE A 216 3.27 8.87 16.50
C ILE A 216 2.48 9.15 17.77
N ASP A 217 1.45 9.98 17.63
CA ASP A 217 0.57 10.36 18.74
C ASP A 217 -0.48 9.30 19.03
N VAL A 218 -1.03 8.64 17.99
CA VAL A 218 -2.04 7.59 18.14
C VAL A 218 -1.99 6.59 16.97
N ILE A 219 -2.29 5.33 17.27
CA ILE A 219 -2.36 4.24 16.31
C ILE A 219 -3.82 3.97 15.94
N ILE A 220 -4.11 3.87 14.65
CA ILE A 220 -5.34 3.27 14.14
C ILE A 220 -5.01 1.84 13.70
N ASN A 221 -5.47 0.86 14.48
CA ASN A 221 -5.30 -0.55 14.18
C ASN A 221 -6.48 -1.05 13.35
N VAL A 222 -6.25 -1.32 12.06
CA VAL A 222 -7.27 -1.82 11.14
C VAL A 222 -7.34 -3.33 11.23
N LEU A 223 -8.47 -3.86 11.67
CA LEU A 223 -8.72 -5.27 11.94
C LEU A 223 -9.70 -5.83 10.90
N ASP A 224 -9.34 -6.92 10.27
CA ASP A 224 -10.29 -7.72 9.48
C ASP A 224 -11.15 -8.54 10.44
N ILE A 225 -12.44 -8.17 10.55
CA ILE A 225 -13.37 -8.83 11.46
C ILE A 225 -13.60 -10.30 11.10
N ASN A 226 -13.47 -10.70 9.84
CA ASN A 226 -13.64 -12.08 9.41
C ASN A 226 -12.44 -12.98 9.79
N ASN A 227 -11.30 -12.36 10.16
CA ASN A 227 -10.07 -13.05 10.60
C ASN A 227 -9.56 -12.48 11.93
N LEU A 228 -10.48 -12.21 12.85
CA LEU A 228 -10.22 -11.44 14.07
C LEU A 228 -9.12 -12.06 14.94
N GLU A 229 -9.14 -13.38 15.17
CA GLU A 229 -8.15 -14.11 15.97
C GLU A 229 -6.72 -13.79 15.50
N ARG A 230 -6.48 -13.87 14.19
CA ARG A 230 -5.17 -13.58 13.61
C ARG A 230 -4.77 -12.11 13.72
N ASN A 231 -5.73 -11.21 13.61
CA ASN A 231 -5.48 -9.77 13.68
C ASN A 231 -5.18 -9.32 15.12
N LEU A 232 -5.79 -9.93 16.11
CA LEU A 232 -5.57 -9.60 17.51
C LEU A 232 -4.15 -9.88 17.99
N LEU A 233 -3.43 -10.82 17.39
CA LEU A 233 -2.02 -11.06 17.73
C LEU A 233 -1.14 -9.83 17.53
N LEU A 234 -1.31 -9.12 16.42
CA LEU A 234 -0.62 -7.86 16.17
C LEU A 234 -1.11 -6.78 17.15
N THR A 235 -2.41 -6.72 17.41
CA THR A 235 -3.02 -5.77 18.35
C THR A 235 -2.39 -5.86 19.73
N LEU A 236 -2.23 -7.08 20.28
CA LEU A 236 -1.61 -7.29 21.59
C LEU A 236 -0.13 -6.88 21.61
N GLN A 237 0.59 -7.06 20.50
CA GLN A 237 1.97 -6.58 20.40
C GLN A 237 2.04 -5.04 20.35
N LEU A 238 1.11 -4.38 19.65
CA LEU A 238 1.01 -2.92 19.60
C LEU A 238 0.69 -2.33 20.98
N GLN A 239 -0.21 -2.94 21.75
CA GLN A 239 -0.55 -2.50 23.10
C GLN A 239 0.67 -2.46 24.04
N ARG A 240 1.62 -3.38 23.87
CA ARG A 240 2.87 -3.40 24.67
C ARG A 240 3.76 -2.19 24.47
N LEU A 241 3.55 -1.43 23.38
CA LEU A 241 4.32 -0.21 23.11
C LEU A 241 3.83 1.00 23.91
N GLY A 242 2.63 0.90 24.52
CA GLY A 242 2.04 1.97 25.32
C GLY A 242 1.54 3.18 24.52
N ILE A 243 1.58 3.12 23.18
CA ILE A 243 1.05 4.17 22.31
C ILE A 243 -0.48 4.11 22.30
N PRO A 244 -1.20 5.22 22.47
CA PRO A 244 -2.66 5.26 22.41
C PRO A 244 -3.18 4.67 21.11
N MET A 245 -4.28 3.90 21.17
CA MET A 245 -4.75 3.14 20.03
C MET A 245 -6.27 3.09 19.93
N VAL A 246 -6.77 3.09 18.68
CA VAL A 246 -8.17 2.85 18.32
C VAL A 246 -8.23 1.69 17.34
N GLY A 247 -9.13 0.73 17.55
CA GLY A 247 -9.36 -0.37 16.63
C GLY A 247 -10.50 -0.04 15.65
N ALA A 248 -10.26 -0.28 14.37
CA ALA A 248 -11.25 -0.21 13.31
C ALA A 248 -11.61 -1.63 12.87
N LEU A 249 -12.80 -2.13 13.27
CA LEU A 249 -13.33 -3.43 12.85
C LEU A 249 -13.84 -3.30 11.42
N ASN A 250 -12.97 -3.60 10.47
CA ASN A 250 -13.24 -3.41 9.04
C ASN A 250 -13.89 -4.65 8.39
N LEU A 251 -14.49 -4.46 7.21
CA LEU A 251 -15.27 -5.47 6.49
C LEU A 251 -16.54 -5.91 7.24
N TYR A 252 -17.07 -5.01 8.07
CA TYR A 252 -18.19 -5.31 8.94
C TYR A 252 -19.48 -5.62 8.15
N ASP A 253 -19.65 -5.03 6.98
CA ASP A 253 -20.79 -5.29 6.09
C ASP A 253 -20.80 -6.73 5.51
N GLU A 254 -19.63 -7.32 5.28
CA GLU A 254 -19.51 -8.71 4.85
C GLU A 254 -19.78 -9.66 6.02
N PHE A 255 -19.29 -9.32 7.20
CA PHE A 255 -19.49 -10.07 8.44
C PHE A 255 -20.99 -10.19 8.78
N GLU A 256 -21.72 -9.08 8.78
CA GLU A 256 -23.17 -9.07 9.04
C GLU A 256 -23.97 -9.83 7.95
N LYS A 257 -23.63 -9.66 6.68
CA LYS A 257 -24.28 -10.38 5.58
C LYS A 257 -24.11 -11.90 5.67
N ASN A 258 -23.02 -12.37 6.24
CA ASN A 258 -22.76 -13.79 6.49
C ASN A 258 -23.49 -14.31 7.72
N GLY A 259 -24.21 -13.46 8.45
CA GLY A 259 -24.94 -13.84 9.66
C GLY A 259 -24.03 -14.09 10.87
N CYS A 260 -22.78 -13.61 10.80
CA CYS A 260 -21.82 -13.70 11.88
C CYS A 260 -22.15 -12.72 13.01
N HIS A 261 -21.77 -13.04 14.22
CA HIS A 261 -22.04 -12.21 15.40
C HIS A 261 -20.76 -11.94 16.18
N LEU A 262 -20.64 -10.72 16.70
CA LEU A 262 -19.58 -10.30 17.62
C LEU A 262 -20.21 -9.41 18.71
N ASP A 263 -19.93 -9.72 19.97
CA ASP A 263 -20.14 -8.78 21.07
C ASP A 263 -18.95 -7.80 21.10
N ASP A 264 -19.10 -6.70 20.35
CA ASP A 264 -18.08 -5.67 20.20
C ASP A 264 -17.83 -4.91 21.53
N GLN A 265 -18.83 -4.79 22.40
CA GLN A 265 -18.66 -4.17 23.71
C GLN A 265 -17.81 -5.06 24.64
N ALA A 266 -18.10 -6.35 24.72
CA ALA A 266 -17.30 -7.28 25.48
C ALA A 266 -15.85 -7.35 24.98
N LEU A 267 -15.65 -7.35 23.66
CA LEU A 267 -14.30 -7.33 23.08
C LEU A 267 -13.55 -6.03 23.43
N GLN A 268 -14.23 -4.87 23.35
CA GLN A 268 -13.65 -3.58 23.72
C GLN A 268 -13.21 -3.54 25.17
N GLU A 269 -14.04 -4.06 26.08
CA GLU A 269 -13.71 -4.14 27.51
C GLU A 269 -12.51 -5.05 27.78
N ARG A 270 -12.46 -6.23 27.11
CA ARG A 270 -11.35 -7.19 27.25
C ARG A 270 -10.04 -6.66 26.68
N LEU A 271 -10.08 -5.91 25.60
CA LEU A 271 -8.90 -5.28 24.99
C LEU A 271 -8.52 -3.95 25.67
N GLY A 272 -9.41 -3.33 26.43
CA GLY A 272 -9.17 -2.03 27.07
C GLY A 272 -8.95 -0.90 26.08
N MET A 273 -9.48 -1.01 24.85
CA MET A 273 -9.34 -0.01 23.81
C MET A 273 -10.63 0.20 23.03
N PRO A 274 -10.91 1.40 22.51
CA PRO A 274 -12.11 1.65 21.74
C PRO A 274 -12.06 0.89 20.40
N LEU A 275 -13.18 0.24 20.06
CA LEU A 275 -13.40 -0.44 18.81
C LEU A 275 -14.55 0.22 18.05
N ILE A 276 -14.40 0.43 16.75
CA ILE A 276 -15.42 1.06 15.91
C ILE A 276 -15.63 0.21 14.65
N LYS A 277 -16.90 -0.09 14.37
CA LYS A 277 -17.31 -0.80 13.15
C LYS A 277 -17.04 0.05 11.93
N THR A 278 -16.41 -0.52 10.93
CA THR A 278 -16.05 0.20 9.70
C THR A 278 -16.30 -0.63 8.45
N THR A 279 -16.63 0.07 7.38
CA THR A 279 -16.67 -0.44 6.02
C THR A 279 -15.87 0.52 5.17
N ALA A 280 -14.55 0.42 5.25
CA ALA A 280 -13.62 1.37 4.65
C ALA A 280 -13.82 1.55 3.13
N ARG A 281 -14.30 0.52 2.44
CA ARG A 281 -14.59 0.53 1.00
C ARG A 281 -15.58 1.64 0.58
N ASN A 282 -16.57 1.94 1.41
CA ASN A 282 -17.57 3.00 1.21
C ASN A 282 -17.45 4.14 2.21
N GLY A 283 -16.36 4.17 3.01
CA GLY A 283 -16.09 5.22 3.99
C GLY A 283 -16.91 5.12 5.28
N GLY A 284 -17.74 4.07 5.44
CA GLY A 284 -18.57 3.88 6.63
C GLY A 284 -17.74 3.72 7.90
N GLY A 285 -18.03 4.51 8.94
CA GLY A 285 -17.35 4.46 10.24
C GLY A 285 -15.95 5.11 10.27
N VAL A 286 -15.33 5.40 9.10
CA VAL A 286 -13.98 6.01 9.04
C VAL A 286 -13.92 7.36 9.76
N PRO A 287 -14.87 8.31 9.56
CA PRO A 287 -14.86 9.58 10.28
C PRO A 287 -14.97 9.41 11.81
N ASP A 288 -15.67 8.39 12.27
CA ASP A 288 -15.86 8.15 13.72
C ASP A 288 -14.57 7.62 14.35
N VAL A 289 -13.83 6.74 13.65
CA VAL A 289 -12.49 6.30 14.07
C VAL A 289 -11.54 7.50 14.14
N MET A 290 -11.53 8.35 13.13
CA MET A 290 -10.68 9.54 13.10
C MET A 290 -11.00 10.50 14.24
N LYS A 291 -12.27 10.81 14.49
CA LYS A 291 -12.70 11.63 15.63
C LYS A 291 -12.31 11.02 16.97
N LYS A 292 -12.49 9.70 17.12
CA LYS A 292 -12.14 9.00 18.35
C LYS A 292 -10.65 9.04 18.63
N ALA A 293 -9.82 8.84 17.60
CA ALA A 293 -8.36 8.93 17.68
C ALA A 293 -7.92 10.31 18.15
N ILE A 294 -8.47 11.38 17.55
CA ILE A 294 -8.15 12.75 17.94
C ILE A 294 -8.61 13.05 19.36
N GLY A 295 -9.82 12.63 19.73
CA GLY A 295 -10.34 12.85 21.10
C GLY A 295 -9.49 12.16 22.19
N ILE A 296 -8.75 11.08 21.86
CA ILE A 296 -7.78 10.48 22.78
C ILE A 296 -6.57 11.40 22.93
N VAL A 297 -6.03 11.92 21.84
CA VAL A 297 -4.87 12.83 21.88
C VAL A 297 -5.22 14.12 22.63
N GLU A 298 -6.42 14.69 22.39
CA GLU A 298 -6.89 15.89 23.10
C GLU A 298 -6.94 15.67 24.61
N LYS A 299 -7.49 14.55 25.06
CA LYS A 299 -7.54 14.20 26.50
C LYS A 299 -6.16 14.10 27.11
N LEU A 300 -5.24 13.39 26.45
CA LEU A 300 -3.87 13.25 26.95
C LEU A 300 -3.16 14.61 27.03
N THR A 301 -3.35 15.46 26.01
CA THR A 301 -2.78 16.82 26.01
C THR A 301 -3.34 17.69 27.13
N GLN A 302 -4.64 17.55 27.45
CA GLN A 302 -5.27 18.26 28.58
C GLN A 302 -4.76 17.76 29.93
N GLU A 303 -4.60 16.45 30.10
CA GLU A 303 -4.07 15.86 31.33
C GLU A 303 -2.61 16.29 31.58
N GLU A 304 -1.79 16.37 30.52
CA GLU A 304 -0.43 16.92 30.59
C GLU A 304 -0.42 18.40 31.01
N GLN A 305 -1.32 19.21 30.47
CA GLN A 305 -1.43 20.63 30.82
C GLN A 305 -1.91 20.84 32.28
N GLU A 306 -2.72 19.93 32.79
CA GLU A 306 -3.17 19.93 34.18
C GLU A 306 -2.11 19.40 35.17
N GLY A 307 -0.94 18.98 34.69
CA GLY A 307 0.15 18.42 35.50
C GLY A 307 -0.19 17.05 36.12
N LYS A 308 -1.18 16.36 35.55
CA LYS A 308 -1.46 14.96 35.88
C LYS A 308 -0.45 14.08 35.14
N GLU A 309 0.07 13.06 35.82
CA GLU A 309 0.86 12.02 35.17
C GLU A 309 0.04 11.40 34.05
N THR A 310 0.40 11.66 32.80
CA THR A 310 -0.18 10.96 31.64
C THR A 310 0.17 9.50 31.76
N THR A 311 -0.83 8.69 32.09
CA THR A 311 -0.64 7.24 32.14
C THR A 311 -0.61 6.72 30.70
N PRO A 312 0.54 6.18 30.22
CA PRO A 312 0.58 5.54 28.92
C PRO A 312 -0.51 4.45 28.87
N MET A 313 -1.05 4.19 27.66
CA MET A 313 -2.06 3.15 27.50
C MET A 313 -1.55 1.85 28.12
N GLN A 314 -2.22 1.40 29.19
CA GLN A 314 -1.80 0.16 29.83
C GLN A 314 -2.16 -1.03 28.93
N PRO A 315 -1.22 -1.96 28.69
CA PRO A 315 -1.53 -3.15 27.96
C PRO A 315 -2.61 -3.96 28.66
N SER A 316 -3.56 -4.49 27.90
CA SER A 316 -4.61 -5.35 28.45
C SER A 316 -4.03 -6.59 29.13
N ALA A 317 -4.79 -7.22 30.01
CA ALA A 317 -4.38 -8.51 30.60
C ALA A 317 -4.05 -9.57 29.54
N LEU A 318 -4.75 -9.52 28.39
CA LEU A 318 -4.47 -10.37 27.22
C LEU A 318 -3.10 -10.09 26.63
N ALA A 319 -2.71 -8.84 26.52
CA ALA A 319 -1.40 -8.47 25.97
C ALA A 319 -0.25 -8.94 26.86
N LEU A 320 -0.50 -9.14 28.16
CA LEU A 320 0.50 -9.61 29.14
C LEU A 320 0.50 -11.13 29.29
N ALA A 321 -0.42 -11.86 28.64
CA ALA A 321 -0.49 -13.31 28.75
C ALA A 321 0.80 -14.00 28.22
N ASP A 322 1.19 -15.10 28.87
CA ASP A 322 2.35 -15.91 28.47
C ASP A 322 2.12 -16.58 27.10
N ASP A 323 0.89 -17.06 26.86
CA ASP A 323 0.45 -17.59 25.57
C ASP A 323 -0.67 -16.69 25.00
N PRO A 324 -0.32 -15.74 24.11
CA PRO A 324 -1.30 -14.84 23.48
C PRO A 324 -2.31 -15.58 22.59
N HIS A 325 -1.93 -16.69 21.95
CA HIS A 325 -2.84 -17.46 21.10
C HIS A 325 -3.95 -18.12 21.92
N ALA A 326 -3.59 -18.83 22.98
CA ALA A 326 -4.56 -19.44 23.87
C ALA A 326 -5.48 -18.40 24.54
N ALA A 327 -4.92 -17.25 24.93
CA ALA A 327 -5.68 -16.15 25.51
C ALA A 327 -6.69 -15.55 24.54
N ILE A 328 -6.31 -15.31 23.27
CA ILE A 328 -7.21 -14.80 22.23
C ILE A 328 -8.32 -15.80 21.96
N HIS A 329 -7.98 -17.08 21.76
CA HIS A 329 -8.97 -18.12 21.51
C HIS A 329 -10.02 -18.16 22.63
N HIS A 330 -9.59 -18.21 23.89
CA HIS A 330 -10.47 -18.20 25.04
C HIS A 330 -11.38 -16.95 25.11
N VAL A 331 -10.88 -15.81 24.68
CA VAL A 331 -11.64 -14.55 24.68
C VAL A 331 -12.66 -14.53 23.56
N LEU A 332 -12.37 -15.11 22.43
CA LEU A 332 -13.27 -15.10 21.27
C LEU A 332 -14.34 -16.20 21.34
N ASP A 333 -14.10 -17.29 22.06
CA ASP A 333 -14.99 -18.46 22.10
C ASP A 333 -16.44 -18.14 22.49
N ASP A 334 -16.66 -17.15 23.36
CA ASP A 334 -17.99 -16.82 23.88
C ASP A 334 -18.59 -15.52 23.29
N ILE A 335 -17.81 -14.74 22.52
CA ILE A 335 -18.26 -13.45 21.99
C ILE A 335 -18.20 -13.35 20.47
N TYR A 336 -17.57 -14.30 19.81
CA TYR A 336 -17.31 -14.25 18.37
C TYR A 336 -17.79 -15.52 17.66
N GLU A 337 -18.89 -15.40 16.93
CA GLU A 337 -19.50 -16.48 16.16
C GLU A 337 -19.29 -16.23 14.67
N LEU A 338 -18.47 -17.07 14.06
CA LEU A 338 -18.33 -17.15 12.60
C LEU A 338 -19.31 -18.17 12.04
N HIS A 339 -20.23 -17.70 11.23
CA HIS A 339 -20.95 -18.60 10.34
C HIS A 339 -20.14 -18.67 9.02
N GLU A 340 -19.71 -19.87 8.64
CA GLU A 340 -19.24 -20.07 7.28
C GLU A 340 -20.32 -19.54 6.36
N GLY A 341 -20.03 -18.41 5.69
CA GLY A 341 -20.97 -17.73 4.81
C GLY A 341 -21.61 -18.79 3.94
N ARG A 342 -22.92 -18.73 3.76
CA ARG A 342 -23.65 -19.60 2.83
C ARG A 342 -22.93 -19.51 1.50
N ALA A 343 -21.92 -20.38 1.33
CA ALA A 343 -21.35 -20.64 0.03
C ALA A 343 -22.57 -20.83 -0.87
N SER A 344 -22.71 -19.99 -1.88
CA SER A 344 -23.88 -20.02 -2.78
C SER A 344 -24.18 -21.48 -3.04
N ALA A 345 -25.45 -21.90 -2.94
CA ALA A 345 -25.83 -23.30 -3.18
C ALA A 345 -25.26 -23.80 -4.51
N ILE A 346 -24.99 -22.89 -5.45
CA ILE A 346 -24.30 -23.11 -6.71
C ILE A 346 -22.83 -23.47 -6.50
N THR A 347 -22.12 -22.78 -5.57
CA THR A 347 -20.67 -23.02 -5.32
C THR A 347 -20.47 -24.36 -4.63
N THR A 348 -21.31 -24.68 -3.63
CA THR A 348 -21.26 -26.00 -2.94
C THR A 348 -21.66 -27.14 -3.87
N LEU A 349 -22.61 -26.91 -4.78
CA LEU A 349 -22.99 -27.89 -5.81
C LEU A 349 -21.85 -28.07 -6.84
N ALA A 350 -21.23 -26.97 -7.27
CA ALA A 350 -20.07 -26.97 -8.16
C ALA A 350 -18.89 -27.71 -7.52
N ASP A 351 -18.54 -27.38 -6.27
CA ASP A 351 -17.45 -28.04 -5.54
C ASP A 351 -17.72 -29.55 -5.36
N LYS A 352 -18.95 -29.93 -5.04
CA LYS A 352 -19.34 -31.34 -4.92
C LYS A 352 -19.17 -32.09 -6.22
N TRP A 353 -19.51 -31.47 -7.37
CA TRP A 353 -19.44 -32.09 -8.68
C TRP A 353 -18.05 -32.02 -9.33
N PHE A 354 -17.35 -30.89 -9.18
CA PHE A 354 -16.07 -30.67 -9.87
C PHE A 354 -14.81 -31.04 -9.04
N VAL A 355 -14.91 -31.10 -7.71
CA VAL A 355 -13.72 -31.39 -6.88
C VAL A 355 -13.72 -32.82 -6.32
N ARG A 356 -14.89 -33.41 -6.01
CA ARG A 356 -14.97 -34.68 -5.30
C ARG A 356 -15.32 -35.90 -6.15
N THR A 357 -15.54 -35.78 -7.46
CA THR A 357 -15.99 -36.87 -8.29
C THR A 357 -14.98 -37.22 -9.38
N PRO A 358 -15.00 -38.47 -9.93
CA PRO A 358 -14.20 -38.82 -11.10
C PRO A 358 -14.45 -37.93 -12.31
N LEU A 359 -15.54 -37.16 -12.30
CA LEU A 359 -15.85 -36.13 -13.30
C LEU A 359 -14.80 -35.02 -13.35
N ALA A 360 -14.20 -34.70 -12.21
CA ALA A 360 -13.09 -33.71 -12.13
C ALA A 360 -11.91 -34.14 -13.01
N TYR A 361 -11.52 -35.39 -12.94
CA TYR A 361 -10.41 -35.90 -13.77
C TYR A 361 -10.78 -35.91 -15.26
N LEU A 362 -12.02 -36.28 -15.59
CA LEU A 362 -12.49 -36.28 -16.98
C LEU A 362 -12.48 -34.83 -17.53
N LEU A 363 -12.98 -33.86 -16.76
CA LEU A 363 -12.97 -32.45 -17.15
C LEU A 363 -11.54 -31.94 -17.29
N PHE A 364 -10.64 -32.33 -16.38
CA PHE A 364 -9.22 -31.97 -16.45
C PHE A 364 -8.58 -32.47 -17.76
N PHE A 365 -8.79 -33.74 -18.10
CA PHE A 365 -8.26 -34.31 -19.34
C PHE A 365 -8.88 -33.70 -20.59
N VAL A 366 -10.16 -33.32 -20.58
CA VAL A 366 -10.82 -32.62 -21.67
C VAL A 366 -10.22 -31.24 -21.86
N ILE A 367 -10.06 -30.47 -20.78
CA ILE A 367 -9.43 -29.12 -20.82
C ILE A 367 -7.98 -29.23 -21.29
N MET A 368 -7.20 -30.17 -20.75
CA MET A 368 -5.83 -30.42 -21.19
C MET A 368 -5.75 -30.82 -22.66
N GLY A 369 -6.64 -31.71 -23.12
CA GLY A 369 -6.73 -32.06 -24.53
C GLY A 369 -7.05 -30.88 -25.44
N LEU A 370 -7.90 -29.94 -24.98
CA LEU A 370 -8.29 -28.76 -25.73
C LEU A 370 -7.18 -27.68 -25.77
N ILE A 371 -6.31 -27.66 -24.76
CA ILE A 371 -5.16 -26.74 -24.70
C ILE A 371 -4.00 -27.26 -25.59
N PHE A 372 -3.82 -28.58 -25.71
CA PHE A 372 -2.68 -29.17 -26.40
C PHE A 372 -3.04 -29.68 -27.81
N TYR A 373 -4.29 -29.66 -28.25
CA TYR A 373 -4.74 -29.94 -29.61
C TYR A 373 -4.83 -28.66 -30.43
#